data_e12cf5e3f4e39148d93af76ac0f0ea38
#
_entry.id   e12cf5e3f4e39148d93af76ac0f0ea38
#
_cell.length_a   1.000
_cell.length_b   1.000
_cell.length_c   1.000
_cell.angle_alpha   90.00
_cell.angle_beta   90.00
_cell.angle_gamma   90.00
#
_symmetry.space_group_name_H-M   'P 1'
#
loop_
_entity.id
_entity.type
_entity.pdbx_description
1 polymer ?
#
loop_
_entity_poly.entity_id
_entity_poly.type
_entity_poly.pdbx_seq_one_letter_code
_entity_poly.pdbx_strand_id
1 'polypeptide(L)'
;CYEFPTMEMTIPAGSSKAMFPVYLKNLDKISPDSIYFLEYKIDSLKTPDCNPKKRHVLLRIHKENYYASTQTATYYNYTSSTIIIPNTDGTSEVRRPTNSNRVFPISENSVRLMAGDESFSDYTTALDIINKGSIILEMGEQLPENPLAKELTILPYKDIDVMQLTPIGEYDNTYLLNVIRTPDGRATYYKEFRLHYKYRLQSTDRYREVNAKLR
;
A
#
# COMPACT_ATOMS: atom_id res chain seq x y z
N CYS A 1 -17.93 -9.07 4.79
CA CYS A 1 -16.98 -7.99 5.19
C CYS A 1 -17.62 -6.85 5.95
N TYR A 2 -18.96 -6.83 6.15
CA TYR A 2 -19.66 -5.79 6.92
C TYR A 2 -20.82 -6.39 7.71
N GLU A 3 -21.22 -5.68 8.77
CA GLU A 3 -22.32 -6.04 9.64
C GLU A 3 -23.10 -4.79 10.02
N PHE A 4 -24.42 -4.93 10.05
CA PHE A 4 -25.34 -3.92 10.56
C PHE A 4 -25.92 -4.41 11.88
N PRO A 5 -25.72 -3.68 12.99
CA PRO A 5 -26.38 -4.01 14.27
C PRO A 5 -27.90 -3.90 14.19
N THR A 6 -28.40 -3.00 13.36
CA THR A 6 -29.82 -2.81 13.08
C THR A 6 -30.03 -2.34 11.65
N MET A 7 -31.15 -2.69 11.05
CA MET A 7 -31.60 -2.19 9.76
C MET A 7 -32.63 -1.07 9.89
N GLU A 8 -33.00 -0.71 11.14
CA GLU A 8 -33.94 0.34 11.44
C GLU A 8 -33.32 1.37 12.38
N MET A 9 -33.68 2.63 12.18
CA MET A 9 -33.17 3.73 12.98
C MET A 9 -34.28 4.77 13.19
N THR A 10 -34.41 5.23 14.41
CA THR A 10 -35.33 6.31 14.76
C THR A 10 -34.55 7.60 14.93
N ILE A 11 -35.03 8.68 14.28
CA ILE A 11 -34.55 10.03 14.56
C ILE A 11 -35.32 10.52 15.77
N PRO A 12 -34.67 10.81 16.92
CA PRO A 12 -35.37 11.25 18.12
C PRO A 12 -36.14 12.56 17.91
N ALA A 13 -37.23 12.74 18.61
CA ALA A 13 -37.98 13.98 18.58
C ALA A 13 -37.10 15.19 18.96
N GLY A 14 -37.15 16.24 18.17
CA GLY A 14 -36.31 17.44 18.33
C GLY A 14 -34.93 17.33 17.73
N SER A 15 -34.55 16.17 17.16
CA SER A 15 -33.31 15.97 16.41
C SER A 15 -33.57 15.99 14.90
N SER A 16 -32.58 16.47 14.13
CA SER A 16 -32.59 16.38 12.66
C SER A 16 -31.65 15.31 12.13
N LYS A 17 -30.98 14.57 13.03
CA LYS A 17 -29.92 13.59 12.66
C LYS A 17 -29.99 12.35 13.55
N ALA A 18 -29.65 11.21 12.98
CA ALA A 18 -29.33 10.02 13.74
C ALA A 18 -28.15 9.32 13.08
N MET A 19 -27.37 8.50 13.83
CA MET A 19 -26.24 7.75 13.33
C MET A 19 -26.66 6.32 13.01
N PHE A 20 -26.33 5.88 11.80
CA PHE A 20 -26.49 4.50 11.36
C PHE A 20 -25.14 3.80 11.39
N PRO A 21 -24.87 2.94 12.40
CA PRO A 21 -23.57 2.30 12.53
C PRO A 21 -23.40 1.18 11.51
N VAL A 22 -22.22 1.12 10.92
CA VAL A 22 -21.77 0.05 10.02
C VAL A 22 -20.43 -0.45 10.50
N TYR A 23 -20.34 -1.74 10.78
CA TYR A 23 -19.08 -2.37 11.18
C TYR A 23 -18.44 -3.09 9.99
N LEU A 24 -17.23 -2.71 9.63
CA LEU A 24 -16.44 -3.41 8.64
C LEU A 24 -15.64 -4.51 9.34
N LYS A 25 -15.70 -5.74 8.80
CA LYS A 25 -15.01 -6.93 9.32
C LYS A 25 -14.09 -7.52 8.26
N ASN A 26 -13.03 -8.21 8.68
CA ASN A 26 -12.09 -8.91 7.80
C ASN A 26 -11.51 -7.99 6.71
N LEU A 27 -11.02 -6.82 7.10
CA LEU A 27 -10.43 -5.83 6.20
C LEU A 27 -9.15 -6.34 5.52
N ASP A 28 -8.49 -7.33 6.10
CA ASP A 28 -7.37 -8.07 5.52
C ASP A 28 -7.72 -8.73 4.17
N LYS A 29 -8.98 -9.18 4.02
CA LYS A 29 -9.48 -9.83 2.80
C LYS A 29 -9.85 -8.86 1.67
N ILE A 30 -9.86 -7.57 1.95
CA ILE A 30 -10.15 -6.53 0.95
C ILE A 30 -8.90 -6.33 0.09
N SER A 31 -9.01 -6.59 -1.22
CA SER A 31 -7.93 -6.32 -2.17
C SER A 31 -7.72 -4.82 -2.37
N PRO A 32 -6.48 -4.32 -2.32
CA PRO A 32 -6.21 -2.91 -2.64
C PRO A 32 -6.40 -2.57 -4.13
N ASP A 33 -6.53 -3.59 -5.00
CA ASP A 33 -6.71 -3.44 -6.44
C ASP A 33 -8.18 -3.35 -6.86
N SER A 34 -9.11 -3.48 -5.90
CA SER A 34 -10.55 -3.44 -6.15
C SER A 34 -11.18 -2.21 -5.53
N ILE A 35 -12.25 -1.75 -6.14
CA ILE A 35 -13.06 -0.65 -5.61
C ILE A 35 -14.31 -1.27 -4.99
N TYR A 36 -14.53 -0.98 -3.72
CA TYR A 36 -15.67 -1.50 -2.96
C TYR A 36 -16.65 -0.40 -2.64
N PHE A 37 -17.93 -0.70 -2.86
CA PHE A 37 -19.02 0.18 -2.51
C PHE A 37 -20.05 -0.57 -1.65
N LEU A 38 -20.61 0.13 -0.67
CA LEU A 38 -21.84 -0.25 0.04
C LEU A 38 -22.95 0.67 -0.41
N GLU A 39 -24.00 0.11 -0.97
CA GLU A 39 -25.23 0.85 -1.31
C GLU A 39 -26.23 0.73 -0.17
N TYR A 40 -26.78 1.86 0.23
CA TYR A 40 -27.90 1.95 1.15
C TYR A 40 -29.08 2.57 0.46
N LYS A 41 -30.25 1.98 0.71
CA LYS A 41 -31.51 2.49 0.20
C LYS A 41 -32.52 2.57 1.34
N ILE A 42 -33.15 3.74 1.48
CA ILE A 42 -34.25 3.91 2.42
C ILE A 42 -35.49 3.18 1.88
N ASP A 43 -36.07 2.31 2.71
CA ASP A 43 -37.32 1.64 2.39
C ASP A 43 -38.47 2.64 2.44
N SER A 44 -39.00 3.00 1.29
CA SER A 44 -40.08 3.97 1.14
C SER A 44 -41.43 3.47 1.65
N LEU A 45 -41.61 2.16 1.81
CA LEU A 45 -42.84 1.60 2.39
C LEU A 45 -42.85 1.77 3.91
N LYS A 46 -41.65 1.66 4.52
CA LYS A 46 -41.51 1.89 5.99
C LYS A 46 -41.23 3.35 6.35
N THR A 47 -40.83 4.17 5.39
CA THR A 47 -40.50 5.59 5.60
C THR A 47 -41.15 6.44 4.50
N PRO A 48 -42.51 6.61 4.57
CA PRO A 48 -43.26 7.27 3.51
C PRO A 48 -42.87 8.74 3.29
N ASP A 49 -42.42 9.43 4.34
CA ASP A 49 -42.00 10.84 4.29
C ASP A 49 -40.56 11.07 3.80
N CYS A 50 -39.87 10.01 3.35
CA CYS A 50 -38.53 10.18 2.86
C CYS A 50 -38.50 10.93 1.52
N ASN A 51 -37.48 11.78 1.34
CA ASN A 51 -37.27 12.47 0.06
C ASN A 51 -36.94 11.46 -1.04
N PRO A 52 -37.77 11.29 -2.08
CA PRO A 52 -37.56 10.27 -3.11
C PRO A 52 -36.29 10.47 -3.93
N LYS A 53 -35.75 11.70 -3.98
CA LYS A 53 -34.50 12.02 -4.70
C LYS A 53 -33.23 11.76 -3.86
N LYS A 54 -33.34 11.49 -2.56
CA LYS A 54 -32.22 11.31 -1.62
C LYS A 54 -32.31 9.98 -0.86
N ARG A 55 -32.87 8.96 -1.47
CA ARG A 55 -33.07 7.64 -0.84
C ARG A 55 -31.89 6.70 -0.94
N HIS A 56 -30.93 6.99 -1.82
CA HIS A 56 -29.78 6.16 -2.06
C HIS A 56 -28.51 6.84 -1.57
N VAL A 57 -27.66 6.07 -0.90
CA VAL A 57 -26.31 6.48 -0.51
C VAL A 57 -25.35 5.39 -0.95
N LEU A 58 -24.28 5.80 -1.61
CA LEU A 58 -23.20 4.92 -2.03
C LEU A 58 -21.95 5.29 -1.22
N LEU A 59 -21.54 4.40 -0.33
CA LEU A 59 -20.32 4.56 0.46
C LEU A 59 -19.17 3.82 -0.22
N ARG A 60 -18.12 4.53 -0.59
CA ARG A 60 -16.89 3.93 -1.07
C ARG A 60 -16.01 3.54 0.12
N ILE A 61 -15.52 2.29 0.11
CA ILE A 61 -14.62 1.78 1.14
C ILE A 61 -13.20 1.96 0.64
N HIS A 62 -12.37 2.60 1.46
CA HIS A 62 -10.94 2.73 1.24
C HIS A 62 -10.15 1.89 2.24
N LYS A 63 -9.03 1.33 1.79
CA LYS A 63 -8.06 0.64 2.64
C LYS A 63 -6.91 1.59 2.93
N GLU A 64 -6.53 1.67 4.19
CA GLU A 64 -5.46 2.55 4.65
C GLU A 64 -4.70 1.91 5.80
N ASN A 65 -3.41 2.17 5.88
CA ASN A 65 -2.57 1.91 7.03
C ASN A 65 -1.62 3.09 7.24
N TYR A 66 -0.72 2.98 8.22
CA TYR A 66 0.23 4.05 8.51
C TYR A 66 1.11 4.42 7.30
N TYR A 67 1.36 3.50 6.38
CA TYR A 67 2.33 3.64 5.28
C TYR A 67 1.71 4.03 3.95
N ALA A 68 0.47 3.66 3.70
CA ALA A 68 -0.21 3.88 2.42
C ALA A 68 -1.73 3.97 2.54
N SER A 69 -2.36 4.61 1.54
CA SER A 69 -3.81 4.76 1.43
C SER A 69 -4.30 4.49 0.01
N THR A 70 -5.50 3.90 -0.11
CA THR A 70 -6.21 3.80 -1.40
C THR A 70 -7.14 4.98 -1.65
N GLN A 71 -7.38 5.82 -0.66
CA GLN A 71 -8.19 7.04 -0.81
C GLN A 71 -7.42 8.09 -1.62
N THR A 72 -6.21 8.37 -1.19
CA THR A 72 -5.23 9.18 -1.90
C THR A 72 -4.08 8.28 -2.32
N ALA A 73 -3.76 8.25 -3.60
CA ALA A 73 -2.66 7.40 -4.07
C ALA A 73 -1.35 7.78 -3.35
N THR A 74 -0.72 6.81 -2.72
CA THR A 74 0.55 6.99 -2.03
C THR A 74 1.68 6.60 -2.95
N TYR A 75 2.63 7.51 -3.14
CA TYR A 75 3.83 7.31 -3.95
C TYR A 75 5.07 7.51 -3.11
N TYR A 76 6.05 6.63 -3.32
CA TYR A 76 7.40 6.77 -2.80
C TYR A 76 8.37 6.94 -3.97
N ASN A 77 9.19 7.99 -3.91
CA ASN A 77 10.16 8.31 -4.95
C ASN A 77 11.47 7.59 -4.69
N TYR A 78 12.09 7.05 -5.73
CA TYR A 78 13.47 6.59 -5.67
C TYR A 78 14.42 7.76 -5.41
N THR A 79 15.22 7.70 -4.35
CA THR A 79 16.15 8.78 -3.99
C THR A 79 17.61 8.41 -4.20
N SER A 80 18.01 7.21 -3.80
CA SER A 80 19.34 6.66 -4.05
C SER A 80 19.14 5.17 -4.31
N SER A 81 19.16 4.78 -5.58
CA SER A 81 18.77 3.41 -5.92
C SER A 81 19.52 2.91 -7.14
N THR A 82 19.83 1.63 -7.14
CA THR A 82 20.43 0.92 -8.27
C THR A 82 19.76 -0.43 -8.47
N ILE A 83 19.61 -0.81 -9.73
CA ILE A 83 19.15 -2.14 -10.14
C ILE A 83 20.26 -2.76 -10.99
N ILE A 84 20.79 -3.87 -10.56
CA ILE A 84 21.87 -4.60 -11.22
C ILE A 84 21.24 -5.76 -11.98
N ILE A 85 21.40 -5.76 -13.29
CA ILE A 85 20.82 -6.75 -14.21
C ILE A 85 22.00 -7.53 -14.83
N PRO A 86 22.18 -8.81 -14.48
CA PRO A 86 23.26 -9.61 -15.07
C PRO A 86 22.98 -9.94 -16.53
N ASN A 87 24.00 -9.80 -17.39
CA ASN A 87 23.98 -10.15 -18.80
C ASN A 87 24.40 -11.60 -19.05
N THR A 88 24.19 -12.09 -20.28
CA THR A 88 24.58 -13.45 -20.68
C THR A 88 26.10 -13.63 -20.78
N ASP A 89 26.84 -12.56 -21.00
CA ASP A 89 28.29 -12.53 -21.17
C ASP A 89 29.06 -12.40 -19.85
N GLY A 90 28.37 -12.43 -18.70
CA GLY A 90 28.95 -12.27 -17.37
C GLY A 90 29.12 -10.82 -16.92
N THR A 91 28.79 -9.85 -17.77
CA THR A 91 28.74 -8.43 -17.38
C THR A 91 27.42 -8.10 -16.69
N SER A 92 27.26 -6.87 -16.20
CA SER A 92 26.01 -6.39 -15.61
C SER A 92 25.68 -5.00 -16.10
N GLU A 93 24.40 -4.79 -16.40
CA GLU A 93 23.81 -3.46 -16.60
C GLU A 93 23.42 -2.87 -15.24
N VAL A 94 23.71 -1.61 -15.01
CA VAL A 94 23.28 -0.89 -13.80
C VAL A 94 22.30 0.20 -14.20
N ARG A 95 21.06 0.07 -13.73
CA ARG A 95 20.02 1.09 -13.91
C ARG A 95 19.83 1.89 -12.63
N ARG A 96 19.45 3.16 -12.79
CA ARG A 96 19.09 4.07 -11.68
C ARG A 96 17.67 4.53 -11.89
N PRO A 97 16.70 3.92 -11.20
CA PRO A 97 15.31 4.36 -11.30
C PRO A 97 15.16 5.76 -10.72
N THR A 98 14.40 6.62 -11.41
CA THR A 98 14.12 8.01 -11.01
C THR A 98 12.64 8.29 -10.87
N ASN A 99 11.80 7.31 -11.16
CA ASN A 99 10.34 7.39 -11.08
C ASN A 99 9.83 7.17 -9.64
N SER A 100 8.54 7.35 -9.47
CA SER A 100 7.82 7.02 -8.24
C SER A 100 7.29 5.60 -8.31
N ASN A 101 7.29 4.90 -7.17
CA ASN A 101 6.60 3.63 -7.03
C ASN A 101 5.31 3.85 -6.23
N ARG A 102 4.19 3.41 -6.78
CA ARG A 102 2.91 3.48 -6.09
C ARG A 102 2.81 2.35 -5.07
N VAL A 103 2.41 2.72 -3.85
CA VAL A 103 2.37 1.81 -2.70
C VAL A 103 0.92 1.60 -2.27
N PHE A 104 0.56 0.35 -1.98
CA PHE A 104 -0.78 -0.07 -1.62
C PHE A 104 -0.80 -0.76 -0.25
N PRO A 105 -1.74 -0.45 0.64
CA PRO A 105 -1.86 -1.11 1.94
C PRO A 105 -2.38 -2.54 1.79
N ILE A 106 -1.69 -3.53 2.37
CA ILE A 106 -2.10 -4.95 2.39
C ILE A 106 -2.68 -5.34 3.75
N SER A 107 -1.98 -5.02 4.82
CA SER A 107 -2.41 -5.22 6.19
C SER A 107 -2.09 -3.98 7.02
N GLU A 108 -2.27 -4.05 8.32
CA GLU A 108 -1.88 -2.97 9.24
C GLU A 108 -0.39 -2.62 9.12
N ASN A 109 0.47 -3.65 8.99
CA ASN A 109 1.91 -3.51 8.98
C ASN A 109 2.56 -3.90 7.65
N SER A 110 1.80 -4.02 6.57
CA SER A 110 2.38 -4.38 5.28
C SER A 110 1.84 -3.56 4.12
N VAL A 111 2.70 -3.37 3.14
CA VAL A 111 2.37 -2.69 1.89
C VAL A 111 2.86 -3.50 0.70
N ARG A 112 2.26 -3.27 -0.46
CA ARG A 112 2.68 -3.81 -1.74
C ARG A 112 3.14 -2.71 -2.68
N LEU A 113 4.18 -2.98 -3.44
CA LEU A 113 4.67 -2.13 -4.53
C LEU A 113 5.26 -3.01 -5.64
N MET A 114 5.51 -2.41 -6.81
CA MET A 114 6.19 -3.10 -7.91
C MET A 114 7.67 -3.29 -7.57
N ALA A 115 8.24 -4.44 -7.94
CA ALA A 115 9.65 -4.74 -7.72
C ALA A 115 10.56 -3.92 -8.64
N GLY A 116 11.66 -3.41 -8.11
CA GLY A 116 12.65 -2.65 -8.88
C GLY A 116 11.99 -1.52 -9.68
N ASP A 117 12.24 -1.48 -10.97
CA ASP A 117 11.68 -0.53 -11.94
C ASP A 117 10.48 -1.09 -12.74
N GLU A 118 9.92 -2.21 -12.29
CA GLU A 118 8.76 -2.81 -12.94
C GLU A 118 7.55 -1.86 -12.87
N SER A 119 6.81 -1.79 -13.96
CA SER A 119 5.63 -0.94 -14.10
C SER A 119 4.67 -1.53 -15.12
N PHE A 120 3.48 -0.99 -15.19
CA PHE A 120 2.50 -1.33 -16.23
C PHE A 120 1.88 -0.07 -16.81
N SER A 121 1.63 -0.10 -18.12
CA SER A 121 0.94 0.97 -18.85
C SER A 121 -0.47 0.56 -19.30
N ASP A 122 -0.72 -0.72 -19.42
CA ASP A 122 -2.01 -1.27 -19.85
C ASP A 122 -2.82 -1.75 -18.64
N TYR A 123 -3.92 -1.07 -18.36
CA TYR A 123 -4.81 -1.40 -17.24
C TYR A 123 -5.61 -2.70 -17.47
N THR A 124 -5.74 -3.18 -18.68
CA THR A 124 -6.45 -4.43 -18.97
C THR A 124 -5.66 -5.65 -18.51
N THR A 125 -4.34 -5.58 -18.53
CA THR A 125 -3.41 -6.62 -18.06
C THR A 125 -2.80 -6.32 -16.70
N ALA A 126 -3.18 -5.20 -16.06
CA ALA A 126 -2.55 -4.70 -14.84
C ALA A 126 -2.52 -5.74 -13.71
N LEU A 127 -3.59 -6.51 -13.50
CA LEU A 127 -3.65 -7.52 -12.44
C LEU A 127 -2.63 -8.66 -12.67
N ASP A 128 -2.44 -9.09 -13.91
CA ASP A 128 -1.46 -10.11 -14.24
C ASP A 128 -0.03 -9.60 -13.98
N ILE A 129 0.27 -8.38 -14.44
CA ILE A 129 1.58 -7.74 -14.22
C ILE A 129 1.83 -7.50 -12.72
N ILE A 130 0.82 -7.03 -11.98
CA ILE A 130 0.89 -6.84 -10.54
C ILE A 130 1.20 -8.16 -9.83
N ASN A 131 0.52 -9.25 -10.20
CA ASN A 131 0.73 -10.55 -9.58
C ASN A 131 2.15 -11.10 -9.84
N LYS A 132 2.69 -10.85 -11.02
CA LYS A 132 4.01 -11.35 -11.46
C LYS A 132 5.17 -10.43 -11.10
N GLY A 133 4.91 -9.16 -10.78
CA GLY A 133 5.95 -8.15 -10.61
C GLY A 133 5.93 -7.39 -9.28
N SER A 134 5.07 -7.76 -8.32
CA SER A 134 4.97 -7.02 -7.05
C SER A 134 5.60 -7.76 -5.88
N ILE A 135 6.09 -6.98 -4.93
CA ILE A 135 6.61 -7.44 -3.63
C ILE A 135 5.76 -6.88 -2.49
N ILE A 136 5.83 -7.55 -1.35
CA ILE A 136 5.30 -7.07 -0.08
C ILE A 136 6.46 -6.61 0.79
N LEU A 137 6.30 -5.44 1.39
CA LEU A 137 7.14 -4.97 2.49
C LEU A 137 6.34 -5.12 3.78
N GLU A 138 6.82 -5.95 4.68
CA GLU A 138 6.22 -6.18 5.99
C GLU A 138 7.11 -5.53 7.07
N MET A 139 6.55 -4.58 7.81
CA MET A 139 7.22 -3.89 8.89
C MET A 139 7.06 -4.69 10.18
N GLY A 140 8.20 -5.09 10.72
CA GLY A 140 8.33 -5.82 11.98
C GLY A 140 8.43 -4.90 13.20
N GLU A 141 9.21 -5.34 14.18
CA GLU A 141 9.42 -4.64 15.45
C GLU A 141 10.28 -3.39 15.26
N GLN A 142 10.19 -2.49 16.22
CA GLN A 142 11.08 -1.33 16.31
C GLN A 142 12.51 -1.79 16.60
N LEU A 143 13.47 -1.13 15.95
CA LEU A 143 14.88 -1.38 16.25
C LEU A 143 15.24 -0.82 17.62
N PRO A 144 15.89 -1.61 18.50
CA PRO A 144 16.25 -1.16 19.85
C PRO A 144 17.11 0.11 19.87
N GLU A 145 18.00 0.23 18.89
CA GLU A 145 18.91 1.38 18.74
C GLU A 145 18.28 2.61 18.09
N ASN A 146 17.12 2.45 17.43
CA ASN A 146 16.43 3.55 16.75
C ASN A 146 14.91 3.40 16.81
N PRO A 147 14.21 4.10 17.71
CA PRO A 147 12.76 4.00 17.86
C PRO A 147 11.96 4.56 16.66
N LEU A 148 12.63 5.24 15.73
CA LEU A 148 12.02 5.71 14.46
C LEU A 148 12.19 4.72 13.32
N ALA A 149 12.91 3.64 13.52
CA ALA A 149 13.15 2.58 12.56
C ALA A 149 12.47 1.27 12.96
N LYS A 150 12.08 0.49 11.96
CA LYS A 150 11.53 -0.86 12.11
C LYS A 150 12.28 -1.82 11.21
N GLU A 151 12.39 -3.06 11.64
CA GLU A 151 12.78 -4.16 10.77
C GLU A 151 11.83 -4.24 9.58
N LEU A 152 12.36 -4.67 8.44
CA LEU A 152 11.57 -4.84 7.24
C LEU A 152 11.87 -6.19 6.60
N THR A 153 10.79 -6.95 6.33
CA THR A 153 10.85 -8.21 5.59
C THR A 153 10.29 -7.99 4.19
N ILE A 154 11.03 -8.48 3.19
CA ILE A 154 10.66 -8.38 1.78
C ILE A 154 10.16 -9.75 1.32
N LEU A 155 8.89 -9.82 0.92
CA LEU A 155 8.20 -11.04 0.56
C LEU A 155 7.65 -10.99 -0.88
N PRO A 156 7.50 -12.12 -1.57
CA PRO A 156 6.78 -12.17 -2.83
C PRO A 156 5.29 -11.86 -2.64
N TYR A 157 4.70 -11.07 -3.56
CA TYR A 157 3.25 -10.85 -3.52
C TYR A 157 2.47 -12.08 -3.99
N LYS A 158 2.82 -12.64 -5.14
CA LYS A 158 2.23 -13.87 -5.72
C LYS A 158 3.26 -14.64 -6.53
N ASP A 159 3.31 -14.38 -7.84
CA ASP A 159 4.03 -15.19 -8.81
C ASP A 159 5.46 -14.70 -9.07
N ILE A 160 5.94 -13.73 -8.32
CA ILE A 160 7.32 -13.24 -8.38
C ILE A 160 8.22 -14.09 -7.47
N ASP A 161 9.44 -14.32 -7.90
CA ASP A 161 10.47 -14.94 -7.06
C ASP A 161 11.34 -13.85 -6.41
N VAL A 162 11.36 -13.80 -5.09
CA VAL A 162 12.03 -12.74 -4.32
C VAL A 162 12.91 -13.35 -3.24
N MET A 163 14.09 -12.79 -3.09
CA MET A 163 15.01 -13.14 -2.02
C MET A 163 15.55 -11.85 -1.38
N GLN A 164 15.26 -11.67 -0.11
CA GLN A 164 15.89 -10.62 0.69
C GLN A 164 17.37 -10.93 0.87
N LEU A 165 18.22 -9.93 0.69
CA LEU A 165 19.66 -10.06 0.83
C LEU A 165 20.15 -9.47 2.16
N THR A 166 21.35 -9.85 2.56
CA THR A 166 22.01 -9.28 3.74
C THR A 166 22.18 -7.78 3.57
N PRO A 167 21.91 -6.98 4.62
CA PRO A 167 22.12 -5.54 4.59
C PRO A 167 23.48 -5.11 4.05
N ILE A 168 23.49 -4.07 3.23
CA ILE A 168 24.72 -3.48 2.69
C ILE A 168 24.69 -1.95 2.76
N GLY A 169 25.60 -1.37 3.54
CA GLY A 169 25.67 0.09 3.70
C GLY A 169 24.35 0.66 4.22
N GLU A 170 23.76 1.58 3.46
CA GLU A 170 22.50 2.23 3.80
C GLU A 170 21.24 1.49 3.33
N TYR A 171 21.39 0.33 2.70
CA TYR A 171 20.32 -0.55 2.25
C TYR A 171 20.18 -1.70 3.26
N ASP A 172 19.67 -1.37 4.42
CA ASP A 172 19.71 -2.19 5.63
C ASP A 172 18.42 -2.98 5.90
N ASN A 173 17.51 -3.01 4.92
CA ASN A 173 16.18 -3.64 5.02
C ASN A 173 15.39 -3.11 6.23
N THR A 174 15.27 -1.79 6.29
CA THR A 174 14.53 -1.10 7.34
C THR A 174 13.50 -0.14 6.76
N TYR A 175 12.46 0.09 7.55
CA TYR A 175 11.62 1.27 7.44
C TYR A 175 12.15 2.32 8.41
N LEU A 176 12.26 3.56 7.98
CA LEU A 176 12.71 4.68 8.80
C LEU A 176 11.75 5.87 8.70
N LEU A 177 11.31 6.41 9.83
CA LEU A 177 10.73 7.75 9.90
C LEU A 177 11.88 8.76 10.01
N ASN A 178 12.32 9.27 8.88
CA ASN A 178 13.42 10.24 8.84
C ASN A 178 12.91 11.64 9.19
N VAL A 179 13.62 12.33 10.08
CA VAL A 179 13.27 13.67 10.57
C VAL A 179 14.38 14.64 10.20
N ILE A 180 14.07 15.55 9.29
CA ILE A 180 14.97 16.63 8.90
C ILE A 180 14.54 17.90 9.64
N ARG A 181 15.44 18.46 10.44
CA ARG A 181 15.23 19.72 11.14
C ARG A 181 15.94 20.85 10.40
N THR A 182 15.20 21.90 10.12
CA THR A 182 15.75 23.13 9.54
C THR A 182 16.33 24.01 10.65
N PRO A 183 17.24 24.96 10.32
CA PRO A 183 17.86 25.86 11.31
C PRO A 183 16.84 26.72 12.09
N ASP A 184 15.66 26.99 11.54
CA ASP A 184 14.56 27.70 12.19
C ASP A 184 13.71 26.83 13.12
N GLY A 185 14.12 25.57 13.34
CA GLY A 185 13.48 24.62 14.26
C GLY A 185 12.30 23.85 13.69
N ARG A 186 11.92 24.06 12.43
CA ARG A 186 10.88 23.24 11.78
C ARG A 186 11.37 21.84 11.52
N ALA A 187 10.47 20.86 11.71
CA ALA A 187 10.75 19.46 11.41
C ALA A 187 9.92 18.99 10.23
N THR A 188 10.57 18.38 9.26
CA THR A 188 9.93 17.68 8.16
C THR A 188 10.15 16.19 8.33
N TYR A 189 9.07 15.42 8.23
CA TYR A 189 9.06 13.98 8.42
C TYR A 189 8.94 13.28 7.08
N TYR A 190 9.82 12.31 6.83
CA TYR A 190 9.81 11.49 5.62
C TYR A 190 9.74 10.02 6.02
N LYS A 191 8.81 9.30 5.43
CA LYS A 191 8.76 7.84 5.49
C LYS A 191 9.72 7.29 4.44
N GLU A 192 10.64 6.43 4.83
CA GLU A 192 11.67 5.89 3.96
C GLU A 192 11.75 4.37 4.10
N PHE A 193 11.73 3.66 2.97
CA PHE A 193 12.06 2.25 2.89
C PHE A 193 13.49 2.11 2.35
N ARG A 194 14.30 1.32 3.02
CA ARG A 194 15.67 0.97 2.64
C ARG A 194 15.72 -0.50 2.35
N LEU A 195 16.02 -0.88 1.12
CA LEU A 195 15.80 -2.23 0.61
C LEU A 195 17.07 -2.77 -0.04
N HIS A 196 17.41 -4.03 0.29
CA HIS A 196 18.40 -4.83 -0.41
C HIS A 196 17.83 -6.22 -0.68
N TYR A 197 17.50 -6.50 -1.93
CA TYR A 197 16.91 -7.77 -2.35
C TYR A 197 17.23 -8.09 -3.79
N LYS A 198 16.94 -9.32 -4.20
CA LYS A 198 16.91 -9.71 -5.60
C LYS A 198 15.57 -10.31 -5.96
N TYR A 199 15.16 -10.13 -7.19
CA TYR A 199 13.93 -10.68 -7.71
C TYR A 199 14.12 -11.24 -9.12
N ARG A 200 13.22 -12.14 -9.48
CA ARG A 200 13.13 -12.72 -10.80
C ARG A 200 11.66 -12.80 -11.20
N LEU A 201 11.35 -12.31 -12.39
CA LEU A 201 10.05 -12.53 -13.01
C LEU A 201 10.00 -13.95 -13.58
N GLN A 202 8.82 -14.59 -13.59
CA GLN A 202 8.64 -15.92 -14.16
C GLN A 202 9.05 -16.00 -15.67
N SER A 203 8.98 -14.87 -16.37
CA SER A 203 9.38 -14.75 -17.78
C SER A 203 10.89 -14.63 -18.00
N THR A 204 11.70 -14.57 -16.94
CA THR A 204 13.14 -14.36 -17.03
C THR A 204 13.90 -15.40 -16.19
N ASP A 205 15.06 -15.84 -16.68
CA ASP A 205 15.91 -16.81 -15.98
C ASP A 205 16.89 -16.18 -14.98
N ARG A 206 16.88 -14.84 -14.86
CA ARG A 206 17.90 -14.12 -14.11
C ARG A 206 17.33 -13.26 -13.01
N TYR A 207 18.01 -13.31 -11.87
CA TYR A 207 17.75 -12.40 -10.78
C TYR A 207 18.31 -11.01 -11.10
N ARG A 208 17.52 -9.99 -10.79
CA ARG A 208 17.94 -8.59 -10.74
C ARG A 208 18.13 -8.22 -9.27
N GLU A 209 19.28 -7.64 -8.95
CA GLU A 209 19.54 -7.16 -7.58
C GLU A 209 19.14 -5.70 -7.45
N VAL A 210 18.49 -5.37 -6.35
CA VAL A 210 17.96 -4.03 -6.07
C VAL A 210 18.52 -3.51 -4.77
N ASN A 211 19.17 -2.36 -4.86
CA ASN A 211 19.54 -1.50 -3.75
C ASN A 211 18.65 -0.26 -3.85
N ALA A 212 17.71 -0.07 -2.96
CA ALA A 212 16.74 1.01 -3.09
C ALA A 212 16.49 1.79 -1.81
N LYS A 213 16.38 3.10 -1.98
CA LYS A 213 15.78 4.03 -1.01
C LYS A 213 14.55 4.65 -1.65
N LEU A 214 13.42 4.45 -1.02
CA LEU A 214 12.11 4.98 -1.42
C LEU A 214 11.61 5.95 -0.35
N ARG A 215 11.37 7.20 -0.74
CA ARG A 215 10.91 8.26 0.15
C ARG A 215 9.64 8.94 -0.36
#